data_ebdc74c26119929f38f28b923a26e9e5
#
_entry.id   ebdc74c26119929f38f28b923a26e9e5
#
_cell.length_a   1.000
_cell.length_b   1.000
_cell.length_c   1.000
_cell.angle_alpha   90.00
_cell.angle_beta   90.00
_cell.angle_gamma   90.00
#
_symmetry.space_group_name_H-M   'P 1'
#
loop_
_entity.id
_entity.type
_entity.pdbx_description
1 polymer ?
#
loop_
_entity_poly.entity_id
_entity_poly.type
_entity_poly.pdbx_seq_one_letter_code
_entity_poly.pdbx_strand_id
1 'polypeptide(L)'
;MAVNTCASLAYTLSGMNVMCKESSFGGIKEVLIALYDDVASTAVAEETHLLTPTMASGKKFSQYKLLKSTAGLTSTLNTSETSSSYFTNEVTLQFMKMETAKRIEIMSLMMASCAVIVKDANNKYWYLGKDNYVECSAGSATTGTAASDANHYELTLSDTSAELPYEVDATVISTIVDEIA
;
A
#
# COMPACT_ATOMS: atom_id res chain seq x y z
N MET A 1 15.63 2.44 39.34
CA MET A 1 15.99 2.01 37.99
C MET A 1 14.70 1.89 37.21
N ALA A 2 14.49 2.75 36.23
CA ALA A 2 13.35 2.60 35.34
C ALA A 2 13.61 1.35 34.49
N VAL A 3 12.79 0.33 34.65
CA VAL A 3 12.76 -0.80 33.75
C VAL A 3 12.27 -0.23 32.41
N ASN A 4 13.15 -0.19 31.44
CA ASN A 4 12.75 0.05 30.06
C ASN A 4 11.91 -1.16 29.64
N THR A 5 10.64 -1.16 29.98
CA THR A 5 9.68 -2.02 29.32
C THR A 5 9.67 -1.56 27.88
N CYS A 6 10.24 -2.38 26.98
CA CYS A 6 9.88 -2.31 25.57
C CYS A 6 8.39 -2.06 25.55
N ALA A 7 7.98 -0.97 24.90
CA ALA A 7 6.60 -0.55 24.89
C ALA A 7 5.75 -1.80 24.67
N SER A 8 4.97 -2.14 25.67
CA SER A 8 4.06 -3.24 25.56
C SER A 8 3.25 -2.94 24.30
N LEU A 9 3.46 -3.69 23.24
CA LEU A 9 2.48 -3.75 22.19
C LEU A 9 1.16 -3.89 22.94
N ALA A 10 0.28 -2.92 22.77
CA ALA A 10 -1.01 -2.85 23.47
C ALA A 10 -1.94 -4.04 23.10
N TYR A 11 -1.38 -5.03 22.40
CA TYR A 11 -2.06 -6.20 21.89
C TYR A 11 -1.82 -7.41 22.82
N THR A 12 -2.89 -7.87 23.43
CA THR A 12 -2.91 -9.13 24.14
C THR A 12 -3.08 -10.26 23.13
N LEU A 13 -2.22 -11.27 23.19
CA LEU A 13 -2.38 -12.46 22.36
C LEU A 13 -3.66 -13.20 22.79
N SER A 14 -4.67 -13.22 21.90
CA SER A 14 -5.96 -13.88 22.13
C SER A 14 -6.12 -15.22 21.40
N GLY A 15 -5.13 -15.57 20.56
CA GLY A 15 -5.18 -16.73 19.68
C GLY A 15 -6.03 -16.48 18.43
N MET A 16 -5.85 -17.34 17.44
CA MET A 16 -6.65 -17.34 16.21
C MET A 16 -7.23 -18.73 16.00
N ASN A 17 -8.51 -18.78 15.67
CA ASN A 17 -9.19 -20.02 15.35
C ASN A 17 -9.48 -20.11 13.86
N VAL A 18 -8.96 -21.13 13.20
CA VAL A 18 -9.27 -21.45 11.80
C VAL A 18 -10.41 -22.45 11.81
N MET A 19 -11.63 -21.95 11.77
CA MET A 19 -12.83 -22.79 11.93
C MET A 19 -13.30 -23.48 10.65
N CYS A 20 -13.09 -22.86 9.49
CA CYS A 20 -13.53 -23.37 8.20
C CYS A 20 -12.51 -23.00 7.13
N LYS A 21 -12.55 -23.72 6.01
CA LYS A 21 -11.78 -23.34 4.82
C LYS A 21 -12.39 -22.07 4.25
N GLU A 22 -11.89 -20.92 4.68
CA GLU A 22 -12.26 -19.65 4.12
C GLU A 22 -11.63 -19.48 2.75
N SER A 23 -12.43 -19.05 1.76
CA SER A 23 -11.91 -18.70 0.45
C SER A 23 -11.28 -17.31 0.54
N SER A 24 -9.96 -17.24 0.46
CA SER A 24 -9.22 -15.99 0.34
C SER A 24 -8.51 -15.96 -1.00
N PHE A 25 -8.67 -14.85 -1.71
CA PHE A 25 -8.05 -14.64 -3.01
C PHE A 25 -6.84 -13.72 -2.85
N GLY A 26 -5.70 -14.13 -3.42
CA GLY A 26 -4.52 -13.29 -3.52
C GLY A 26 -4.63 -12.23 -4.62
N GLY A 27 -3.77 -11.21 -4.52
CA GLY A 27 -3.64 -10.14 -5.50
C GLY A 27 -4.38 -8.86 -5.11
N ILE A 28 -4.09 -7.81 -5.88
CA ILE A 28 -4.63 -6.47 -5.72
C ILE A 28 -5.56 -6.16 -6.90
N LYS A 29 -6.70 -5.53 -6.63
CA LYS A 29 -7.65 -5.09 -7.64
C LYS A 29 -7.41 -3.66 -8.11
N GLU A 30 -7.13 -2.79 -7.17
CA GLU A 30 -6.90 -1.37 -7.41
C GLU A 30 -5.94 -0.79 -6.39
N VAL A 31 -5.29 0.28 -6.77
CA VAL A 31 -4.41 1.05 -5.89
C VAL A 31 -4.82 2.51 -5.97
N LEU A 32 -4.83 3.15 -4.81
CA LEU A 32 -5.14 4.56 -4.64
C LEU A 32 -3.83 5.23 -4.22
N ILE A 33 -3.38 6.22 -4.96
CA ILE A 33 -2.12 6.92 -4.71
C ILE A 33 -2.38 8.41 -4.59
N ALA A 34 -1.81 9.03 -3.57
CA ALA A 34 -1.76 10.48 -3.40
C ALA A 34 -0.33 10.91 -3.08
N LEU A 35 -0.02 12.17 -3.27
CA LEU A 35 1.22 12.72 -2.72
C LEU A 35 1.18 12.67 -1.20
N TYR A 36 2.31 12.38 -0.58
CA TYR A 36 2.39 12.27 0.88
C TYR A 36 1.95 13.56 1.57
N ASP A 37 2.33 14.74 1.02
CA ASP A 37 1.96 16.06 1.55
C ASP A 37 0.46 16.39 1.38
N ASP A 38 -0.27 15.65 0.54
CA ASP A 38 -1.71 15.82 0.36
C ASP A 38 -2.52 15.09 1.46
N VAL A 39 -1.88 14.27 2.28
CA VAL A 39 -2.46 13.64 3.46
C VAL A 39 -2.21 14.52 4.69
N ALA A 40 -3.26 15.15 5.19
CA ALA A 40 -3.13 16.06 6.34
C ALA A 40 -2.86 15.33 7.65
N SER A 41 -3.48 14.18 7.87
CA SER A 41 -3.28 13.34 9.05
C SER A 41 -3.82 11.93 8.85
N THR A 42 -3.34 11.01 9.69
CA THR A 42 -3.87 9.64 9.81
C THR A 42 -4.25 9.39 11.25
N ALA A 43 -5.42 8.79 11.48
CA ALA A 43 -5.90 8.41 12.80
C ALA A 43 -6.20 6.91 12.82
N VAL A 44 -5.77 6.23 13.87
CA VAL A 44 -6.09 4.80 14.09
C VAL A 44 -7.08 4.72 15.24
N ALA A 45 -8.20 4.06 15.02
CA ALA A 45 -9.22 3.85 16.03
C ALA A 45 -8.74 2.83 17.09
N GLU A 46 -8.84 3.17 18.38
CA GLU A 46 -8.32 2.32 19.47
C GLU A 46 -9.01 0.96 19.57
N GLU A 47 -10.31 0.89 19.28
CA GLU A 47 -11.10 -0.35 19.43
C GLU A 47 -11.04 -1.25 18.19
N THR A 48 -11.08 -0.67 17.00
CA THR A 48 -11.16 -1.42 15.74
C THR A 48 -9.81 -1.57 15.04
N HIS A 49 -8.83 -0.77 15.42
CA HIS A 49 -7.52 -0.65 14.79
C HIS A 49 -7.58 -0.32 13.28
N LEU A 50 -8.73 0.24 12.83
CA LEU A 50 -8.86 0.74 11.48
C LEU A 50 -8.23 2.12 11.36
N LEU A 51 -7.53 2.35 10.25
CA LEU A 51 -6.92 3.62 9.94
C LEU A 51 -7.89 4.49 9.12
N THR A 52 -7.99 5.76 9.48
CA THR A 52 -8.74 6.76 8.73
C THR A 52 -7.78 7.87 8.29
N PRO A 53 -7.46 7.97 7.00
CA PRO A 53 -6.68 9.08 6.47
C PRO A 53 -7.57 10.30 6.26
N THR A 54 -7.06 11.48 6.59
CA THR A 54 -7.70 12.77 6.34
C THR A 54 -6.90 13.51 5.28
N MET A 55 -7.56 13.87 4.17
CA MET A 55 -6.91 14.59 3.08
C MET A 55 -6.87 16.08 3.35
N ALA A 56 -5.85 16.76 2.82
CA ALA A 56 -5.79 18.20 2.76
C ALA A 56 -6.96 18.77 1.91
N SER A 57 -7.34 20.02 2.16
CA SER A 57 -8.51 20.63 1.50
C SER A 57 -8.40 20.57 -0.03
N GLY A 58 -9.40 19.97 -0.66
CA GLY A 58 -9.49 19.82 -2.12
C GLY A 58 -8.57 18.75 -2.71
N LYS A 59 -7.89 17.95 -1.87
CA LYS A 59 -7.03 16.88 -2.32
C LYS A 59 -7.70 15.52 -2.14
N LYS A 60 -7.35 14.57 -3.02
CA LYS A 60 -7.89 13.22 -3.03
C LYS A 60 -6.86 12.23 -3.54
N PHE A 61 -7.10 10.95 -3.28
CA PHE A 61 -6.36 9.86 -3.88
C PHE A 61 -6.77 9.65 -5.34
N SER A 62 -5.80 9.50 -6.22
CA SER A 62 -6.01 9.05 -7.60
C SER A 62 -6.16 7.53 -7.64
N GLN A 63 -7.18 7.05 -8.35
CA GLN A 63 -7.47 5.62 -8.47
C GLN A 63 -6.73 5.01 -9.67
N TYR A 64 -6.07 3.88 -9.46
CA TYR A 64 -5.43 3.06 -10.50
C TYR A 64 -6.05 1.67 -10.51
N LYS A 65 -6.83 1.36 -11.54
CA LYS A 65 -7.44 0.04 -11.75
C LYS A 65 -6.43 -0.89 -12.42
N LEU A 66 -6.25 -2.08 -11.87
CA LEU A 66 -5.24 -3.04 -12.30
C LEU A 66 -5.88 -4.28 -12.90
N LEU A 67 -5.16 -4.92 -13.82
CA LEU A 67 -5.57 -6.22 -14.33
C LEU A 67 -5.35 -7.30 -13.27
N LYS A 68 -6.12 -8.37 -13.37
CA LYS A 68 -5.98 -9.52 -12.47
C LYS A 68 -4.55 -10.09 -12.52
N SER A 69 -3.98 -10.36 -11.34
CA SER A 69 -2.66 -10.97 -11.19
C SER A 69 -1.48 -10.12 -11.68
N THR A 70 -1.62 -8.78 -11.67
CA THR A 70 -0.57 -7.84 -12.06
C THR A 70 -0.03 -7.01 -10.91
N ALA A 71 -0.49 -7.27 -9.68
CA ALA A 71 -0.02 -6.55 -8.51
C ALA A 71 -0.08 -7.40 -7.25
N GLY A 72 0.83 -7.12 -6.33
CA GLY A 72 0.94 -7.78 -5.04
C GLY A 72 1.45 -6.83 -3.96
N LEU A 73 1.02 -7.06 -2.71
CA LEU A 73 1.56 -6.43 -1.51
C LEU A 73 2.30 -7.47 -0.70
N THR A 74 3.52 -7.15 -0.29
CA THR A 74 4.35 -7.97 0.58
C THR A 74 4.88 -7.12 1.72
N SER A 75 4.79 -7.63 2.95
CA SER A 75 5.37 -7.00 4.14
C SER A 75 6.37 -7.95 4.76
N THR A 76 7.60 -7.50 4.93
CA THR A 76 8.72 -8.31 5.45
C THR A 76 9.26 -7.69 6.73
N LEU A 77 9.31 -8.49 7.80
CA LEU A 77 9.98 -8.08 9.04
C LEU A 77 11.49 -8.18 8.86
N ASN A 78 12.17 -7.08 9.11
CA ASN A 78 13.61 -6.99 9.14
C ASN A 78 14.08 -6.78 10.59
N THR A 79 15.07 -7.56 11.01
CA THR A 79 15.71 -7.41 12.32
C THR A 79 17.18 -7.08 12.11
N SER A 80 17.64 -6.01 12.76
CA SER A 80 19.04 -5.63 12.75
C SER A 80 19.77 -6.33 13.89
N GLU A 81 21.08 -6.55 13.73
CA GLU A 81 21.97 -7.03 14.80
C GLU A 81 21.97 -6.08 16.02
N THR A 82 21.59 -4.82 15.83
CA THR A 82 21.45 -3.80 16.89
C THR A 82 20.11 -3.81 17.59
N SER A 83 19.34 -4.89 17.46
CA SER A 83 18.02 -5.08 18.11
C SER A 83 16.90 -4.13 17.66
N SER A 84 17.04 -3.44 16.53
CA SER A 84 15.93 -2.74 15.91
C SER A 84 15.19 -3.64 14.94
N SER A 85 13.87 -3.62 15.01
CA SER A 85 12.98 -4.34 14.10
C SER A 85 12.09 -3.35 13.36
N TYR A 86 11.95 -3.54 12.05
CA TYR A 86 11.09 -2.73 11.21
C TYR A 86 10.50 -3.59 10.09
N PHE A 87 9.40 -3.13 9.53
CA PHE A 87 8.78 -3.75 8.37
C PHE A 87 9.14 -2.98 7.11
N THR A 88 9.47 -3.71 6.06
CA THR A 88 9.51 -3.19 4.70
C THR A 88 8.26 -3.68 3.99
N ASN A 89 7.44 -2.74 3.55
CA ASN A 89 6.23 -3.01 2.80
C ASN A 89 6.49 -2.69 1.33
N GLU A 90 6.23 -3.63 0.45
CA GLU A 90 6.46 -3.49 -0.98
C GLU A 90 5.17 -3.78 -1.75
N VAL A 91 4.85 -2.89 -2.68
CA VAL A 91 3.74 -3.04 -3.62
C VAL A 91 4.30 -3.07 -5.02
N THR A 92 4.19 -4.21 -5.69
CA THR A 92 4.54 -4.34 -7.11
C THR A 92 3.31 -4.11 -7.96
N LEU A 93 3.42 -3.23 -8.95
CA LEU A 93 2.34 -2.80 -9.83
C LEU A 93 2.77 -2.97 -11.29
N GLN A 94 1.92 -3.56 -12.13
CA GLN A 94 2.14 -3.64 -13.56
C GLN A 94 1.03 -2.90 -14.31
N PHE A 95 1.44 -1.92 -15.12
CA PHE A 95 0.55 -1.13 -15.98
C PHE A 95 0.71 -1.58 -17.42
N MET A 96 -0.28 -2.31 -17.90
CA MET A 96 -0.26 -2.87 -19.25
C MET A 96 -0.37 -1.79 -20.32
N LYS A 97 0.25 -2.06 -21.47
CA LYS A 97 0.28 -1.24 -22.67
C LYS A 97 1.04 0.08 -22.49
N MET A 98 2.22 0.14 -23.06
CA MET A 98 3.07 1.33 -23.07
C MET A 98 2.45 2.42 -23.97
N GLU A 99 2.09 3.55 -23.35
CA GLU A 99 1.51 4.73 -23.99
C GLU A 99 2.14 6.01 -23.43
N THR A 100 2.15 7.08 -24.22
CA THR A 100 2.77 8.34 -23.80
C THR A 100 2.13 8.94 -22.56
N ALA A 101 0.81 8.91 -22.44
CA ALA A 101 0.09 9.40 -21.26
C ALA A 101 0.48 8.64 -19.99
N LYS A 102 0.49 7.31 -20.06
CA LYS A 102 0.94 6.44 -18.94
C LYS A 102 2.40 6.67 -18.59
N ARG A 103 3.26 6.88 -19.61
CA ARG A 103 4.68 7.17 -19.37
C ARG A 103 4.89 8.40 -18.50
N ILE A 104 4.16 9.48 -18.79
CA ILE A 104 4.26 10.73 -18.02
C ILE A 104 3.82 10.51 -16.58
N GLU A 105 2.68 9.87 -16.39
CA GLU A 105 2.11 9.55 -15.08
C GLU A 105 3.06 8.68 -14.26
N ILE A 106 3.56 7.59 -14.85
CA ILE A 106 4.48 6.65 -14.20
C ILE A 106 5.80 7.33 -13.84
N MET A 107 6.34 8.19 -14.71
CA MET A 107 7.53 8.97 -14.36
C MET A 107 7.29 9.91 -13.18
N SER A 108 6.10 10.50 -13.09
CA SER A 108 5.74 11.33 -11.95
C SER A 108 5.66 10.50 -10.66
N LEU A 109 5.08 9.31 -10.72
CA LEU A 109 5.03 8.38 -9.58
C LEU A 109 6.43 7.90 -9.14
N MET A 110 7.34 7.67 -10.08
CA MET A 110 8.72 7.27 -9.77
C MET A 110 9.50 8.34 -9.01
N MET A 111 9.14 9.60 -9.14
CA MET A 111 9.84 10.73 -8.53
C MET A 111 9.12 11.29 -7.29
N ALA A 112 7.91 10.83 -7.02
CA ALA A 112 7.06 11.36 -5.97
C ALA A 112 7.24 10.59 -4.65
N SER A 113 7.11 11.32 -3.55
CA SER A 113 6.82 10.75 -2.23
C SER A 113 5.33 10.59 -2.10
N CYS A 114 4.86 9.37 -1.89
CA CYS A 114 3.45 9.02 -1.96
C CYS A 114 2.91 8.46 -0.65
N ALA A 115 1.58 8.54 -0.50
CA ALA A 115 0.79 7.69 0.38
C ALA A 115 -0.02 6.74 -0.51
N VAL A 116 -0.09 5.47 -0.13
CA VAL A 116 -0.67 4.43 -0.98
C VAL A 116 -1.71 3.63 -0.20
N ILE A 117 -2.87 3.41 -0.81
CA ILE A 117 -3.88 2.48 -0.29
C ILE A 117 -4.08 1.40 -1.34
N VAL A 118 -3.91 0.14 -0.97
CA VAL A 118 -4.14 -0.99 -1.85
C VAL A 118 -5.44 -1.69 -1.48
N LYS A 119 -6.26 -2.00 -2.48
CA LYS A 119 -7.45 -2.83 -2.31
C LYS A 119 -7.14 -4.25 -2.75
N ASP A 120 -7.21 -5.18 -1.82
CA ASP A 120 -6.98 -6.59 -2.09
C ASP A 120 -8.16 -7.25 -2.84
N ALA A 121 -7.95 -8.51 -3.23
CA ALA A 121 -8.98 -9.29 -3.92
C ALA A 121 -10.20 -9.60 -3.03
N ASN A 122 -10.07 -9.47 -1.70
CA ASN A 122 -11.12 -9.69 -0.70
C ASN A 122 -11.88 -8.41 -0.33
N ASN A 123 -11.62 -7.30 -1.06
CA ASN A 123 -12.21 -5.96 -0.84
C ASN A 123 -11.79 -5.28 0.48
N LYS A 124 -10.62 -5.64 1.03
CA LYS A 124 -10.00 -4.94 2.13
C LYS A 124 -9.02 -3.90 1.61
N TYR A 125 -8.91 -2.79 2.33
CA TYR A 125 -8.02 -1.69 1.98
C TYR A 125 -6.86 -1.62 2.97
N TRP A 126 -5.63 -1.55 2.47
CA TRP A 126 -4.40 -1.53 3.27
C TRP A 126 -3.63 -0.25 3.00
N TYR A 127 -3.33 0.49 4.06
CA TYR A 127 -2.62 1.78 3.99
C TYR A 127 -1.12 1.60 4.17
N LEU A 128 -0.35 2.20 3.26
CA LEU A 128 1.10 2.30 3.32
C LEU A 128 1.50 3.78 3.36
N GLY A 129 2.61 4.07 4.02
CA GLY A 129 3.06 5.46 4.15
C GLY A 129 2.56 6.17 5.41
N LYS A 130 2.30 5.43 6.50
CA LYS A 130 1.86 6.02 7.78
C LYS A 130 3.00 6.73 8.50
N ASP A 131 4.12 6.06 8.68
CA ASP A 131 5.26 6.57 9.46
C ASP A 131 6.26 7.31 8.56
N ASN A 132 6.46 6.82 7.36
CA ASN A 132 7.29 7.42 6.32
C ASN A 132 6.54 7.37 4.99
N TYR A 133 6.90 8.26 4.07
CA TYR A 133 6.34 8.22 2.72
C TYR A 133 6.72 6.93 1.99
N VAL A 134 5.88 6.56 1.06
CA VAL A 134 6.14 5.49 0.09
C VAL A 134 6.92 6.07 -1.09
N GLU A 135 7.99 5.40 -1.49
CA GLU A 135 8.80 5.79 -2.64
C GLU A 135 8.92 4.66 -3.66
N CYS A 136 9.27 5.00 -4.89
CA CYS A 136 9.55 4.00 -5.91
C CYS A 136 10.94 3.42 -5.71
N SER A 137 11.03 2.17 -5.29
CA SER A 137 12.29 1.45 -5.09
C SER A 137 12.84 0.81 -6.37
N ALA A 138 11.96 0.46 -7.31
CA ALA A 138 12.34 -0.06 -8.61
C ALA A 138 11.28 0.27 -9.67
N GLY A 139 11.75 0.44 -10.91
CA GLY A 139 10.87 0.66 -12.05
C GLY A 139 11.48 0.10 -13.33
N SER A 140 10.66 -0.51 -14.15
CA SER A 140 11.05 -1.05 -15.45
C SER A 140 9.98 -0.82 -16.52
N ALA A 141 10.38 -0.92 -17.76
CA ALA A 141 9.49 -0.88 -18.91
C ALA A 141 9.94 -1.91 -19.93
N THR A 142 9.03 -2.73 -20.41
CA THR A 142 9.33 -3.77 -21.41
C THR A 142 8.24 -3.85 -22.48
N THR A 143 8.68 -4.03 -23.72
CA THR A 143 7.76 -4.28 -24.83
C THR A 143 7.55 -5.78 -25.07
N GLY A 144 8.37 -6.64 -24.41
CA GLY A 144 8.50 -8.02 -24.78
C GLY A 144 9.26 -8.21 -26.12
N THR A 145 9.52 -9.46 -26.49
CA THR A 145 10.19 -9.84 -27.75
C THR A 145 9.29 -10.67 -28.66
N ALA A 146 8.38 -11.44 -28.10
CA ALA A 146 7.40 -12.24 -28.84
C ALA A 146 6.00 -11.64 -28.75
N ALA A 147 5.11 -12.00 -29.67
CA ALA A 147 3.73 -11.50 -29.66
C ALA A 147 2.91 -11.93 -28.43
N SER A 148 3.35 -12.97 -27.73
CA SER A 148 2.78 -13.46 -26.47
C SER A 148 3.29 -12.72 -25.23
N ASP A 149 4.34 -11.92 -25.37
CA ASP A 149 4.98 -11.25 -24.23
C ASP A 149 4.19 -10.03 -23.80
N ALA A 150 4.23 -9.75 -22.52
CA ALA A 150 3.57 -8.57 -21.97
C ALA A 150 4.32 -7.30 -22.34
N ASN A 151 3.57 -6.29 -22.79
CA ASN A 151 4.05 -4.92 -22.97
C ASN A 151 3.52 -4.09 -21.79
N HIS A 152 4.40 -3.70 -20.86
CA HIS A 152 4.00 -3.03 -19.63
C HIS A 152 5.10 -2.19 -19.01
N TYR A 153 4.67 -1.31 -18.10
CA TYR A 153 5.53 -0.72 -17.07
C TYR A 153 5.36 -1.48 -15.77
N GLU A 154 6.44 -1.70 -15.05
CA GLU A 154 6.42 -2.27 -13.71
C GLU A 154 7.04 -1.28 -12.74
N LEU A 155 6.38 -1.08 -11.59
CA LEU A 155 6.86 -0.27 -10.49
C LEU A 155 6.80 -1.08 -9.21
N THR A 156 7.82 -0.94 -8.39
CA THR A 156 7.82 -1.38 -7.00
C THR A 156 7.85 -0.15 -6.12
N LEU A 157 6.78 0.04 -5.37
CA LEU A 157 6.65 1.09 -4.37
C LEU A 157 6.94 0.48 -3.01
N SER A 158 7.76 1.13 -2.20
CA SER A 158 8.11 0.62 -0.87
C SER A 158 8.10 1.69 0.20
N ASP A 159 7.77 1.28 1.42
CA ASP A 159 7.96 2.06 2.62
C ASP A 159 8.65 1.24 3.70
N THR A 160 9.12 1.94 4.72
CA THR A 160 9.66 1.35 5.94
C THR A 160 8.85 1.85 7.12
N SER A 161 8.24 0.93 7.88
CA SER A 161 7.35 1.25 8.98
C SER A 161 7.68 0.44 10.23
N ALA A 162 7.23 0.92 11.40
CA ALA A 162 7.37 0.20 12.67
C ALA A 162 6.36 -0.96 12.80
N GLU A 163 5.28 -0.92 12.02
CA GLU A 163 4.15 -1.84 12.12
C GLU A 163 3.73 -2.32 10.72
N LEU A 164 2.94 -3.41 10.69
CA LEU A 164 2.33 -3.89 9.46
C LEU A 164 1.32 -2.86 8.90
N PRO A 165 1.02 -2.87 7.60
CA PRO A 165 0.02 -2.00 7.01
C PRO A 165 -1.32 -2.09 7.72
N TYR A 166 -1.93 -0.94 7.98
CA TYR A 166 -3.24 -0.86 8.63
C TYR A 166 -4.38 -1.05 7.63
N GLU A 167 -5.43 -1.74 8.07
CA GLU A 167 -6.68 -1.77 7.32
C GLU A 167 -7.35 -0.39 7.39
N VAL A 168 -7.81 0.11 6.25
CA VAL A 168 -8.55 1.39 6.15
C VAL A 168 -10.04 1.14 6.26
N ASP A 169 -10.73 2.02 6.97
CA ASP A 169 -12.19 1.99 7.02
C ASP A 169 -12.77 2.20 5.62
N ALA A 170 -13.44 1.17 5.09
CA ALA A 170 -14.03 1.19 3.76
C ALA A 170 -15.07 2.30 3.57
N THR A 171 -15.69 2.78 4.64
CA THR A 171 -16.71 3.85 4.57
C THR A 171 -16.11 5.20 4.20
N VAL A 172 -14.83 5.41 4.50
CA VAL A 172 -14.12 6.66 4.23
C VAL A 172 -13.64 6.73 2.77
N ILE A 173 -13.39 5.59 2.13
CA ILE A 173 -12.80 5.50 0.79
C ILE A 173 -13.57 6.36 -0.24
N SER A 174 -14.89 6.29 -0.26
CA SER A 174 -15.71 7.05 -1.21
C SER A 174 -15.58 8.57 -1.08
N THR A 175 -15.14 9.06 0.07
CA THR A 175 -14.98 10.51 0.33
C THR A 175 -13.60 11.04 -0.05
N ILE A 176 -12.58 10.19 -0.05
CA ILE A 176 -11.18 10.55 -0.23
C ILE A 176 -10.63 10.20 -1.61
N VAL A 177 -11.41 9.58 -2.49
CA VAL A 177 -10.96 9.09 -3.80
C VAL A 177 -11.60 9.90 -4.93
N ASP A 178 -10.81 10.23 -5.96
CA ASP A 178 -11.30 10.61 -7.27
C ASP A 178 -11.44 9.35 -8.12
N GLU A 179 -12.67 8.88 -8.28
CA GLU A 179 -12.94 7.70 -9.10
C GLU A 179 -12.74 7.99 -10.58
N ILE A 180 -12.04 7.10 -11.27
CA ILE A 180 -11.95 7.14 -12.73
C ILE A 180 -13.29 6.65 -13.29
N ALA A 181 -13.94 7.50 -14.07
CA ALA A 181 -15.20 7.19 -14.74
C ALA A 181 -15.06 6.05 -15.78
#